data_081878076e07c9a9654b6fb616cecdf7
#
_entry.id   081878076e07c9a9654b6fb616cecdf7
#
_cell.length_a   1.000
_cell.length_b   1.000
_cell.length_c   1.000
_cell.angle_alpha   90.00
_cell.angle_beta   90.00
_cell.angle_gamma   90.00
#
_symmetry.space_group_name_H-M   'P 1'
#
loop_
_entity.id
_entity.type
_entity.pdbx_description
1 polymer ?
#
loop_
_entity_poly.entity_id
_entity_poly.type
_entity_poly.pdbx_seq_one_letter_code
_entity_poly.pdbx_strand_id
1 'polypeptide(L)'
;MRFARSLAVVSLLAVTAFAGPPWISIETPANPYDSGSRDAYLLVHAFHHGTPVNFPVSGTAEGIVKGDRRTVALEFKSTSRPGVYALRKQWSDDGVWTLVIGVTQGDGDFNTARAVIEIGGDGQVASVRVPTRMANGYRVPDVVKMADVEAGLRARGGRVASR
;
A
#
# COMPACT_ATOMS: atom_id res chain seq x y z
N MET A 1 -27.18 64.04 13.16
CA MET A 1 -26.11 63.09 13.49
C MET A 1 -26.40 61.74 12.84
N ARG A 2 -25.69 61.38 11.76
CA ARG A 2 -25.87 60.13 11.06
C ARG A 2 -24.69 59.24 11.43
N PHE A 3 -24.94 58.12 12.16
CA PHE A 3 -23.93 57.12 12.48
C PHE A 3 -23.78 56.17 11.28
N ALA A 4 -22.64 56.25 10.59
CA ALA A 4 -22.22 55.25 9.63
C ALA A 4 -21.74 54.02 10.36
N ARG A 5 -22.44 52.89 10.20
CA ARG A 5 -21.98 51.59 10.67
C ARG A 5 -21.08 50.97 9.58
N SER A 6 -19.77 50.95 9.83
CA SER A 6 -18.80 50.23 8.97
C SER A 6 -18.94 48.74 9.25
N LEU A 7 -19.38 48.00 8.25
CA LEU A 7 -19.42 46.53 8.27
C LEU A 7 -18.03 46.02 7.81
N ALA A 8 -17.23 45.54 8.75
CA ALA A 8 -15.96 44.87 8.44
C ALA A 8 -16.25 43.45 7.96
N VAL A 9 -16.06 43.19 6.67
CA VAL A 9 -16.11 41.85 6.08
C VAL A 9 -14.77 41.16 6.35
N VAL A 10 -14.76 40.24 7.30
CA VAL A 10 -13.60 39.35 7.54
C VAL A 10 -13.64 38.20 6.51
N SER A 11 -12.86 38.32 5.44
CA SER A 11 -12.65 37.21 4.49
C SER A 11 -11.83 36.14 5.17
N LEU A 12 -12.45 35.02 5.57
CA LEU A 12 -11.77 33.80 5.94
C LEU A 12 -11.10 33.21 4.68
N LEU A 13 -9.80 33.43 4.51
CA LEU A 13 -8.99 32.67 3.56
C LEU A 13 -8.90 31.23 4.09
N ALA A 14 -9.67 30.33 3.51
CA ALA A 14 -9.51 28.90 3.69
C ALA A 14 -8.17 28.50 3.07
N VAL A 15 -7.13 28.41 3.90
CA VAL A 15 -5.87 27.79 3.50
C VAL A 15 -6.17 26.32 3.30
N THR A 16 -6.24 25.86 2.06
CA THR A 16 -6.24 24.44 1.73
C THR A 16 -4.89 23.89 2.19
N ALA A 17 -4.87 23.33 3.40
CA ALA A 17 -3.71 22.58 3.85
C ALA A 17 -3.51 21.44 2.84
N PHE A 18 -2.43 21.50 2.07
CA PHE A 18 -1.99 20.37 1.26
C PHE A 18 -1.63 19.25 2.24
N ALA A 19 -2.58 18.38 2.49
CA ALA A 19 -2.33 17.16 3.22
C ALA A 19 -1.30 16.36 2.41
N GLY A 20 -0.14 16.03 3.03
CA GLY A 20 0.88 15.21 2.39
C GLY A 20 0.30 13.84 1.98
N PRO A 21 1.02 13.07 1.14
CA PRO A 21 0.55 11.77 0.70
C PRO A 21 0.44 10.79 1.87
N PRO A 22 -0.39 9.73 1.75
CA PRO A 22 -0.43 8.66 2.73
C PRO A 22 0.89 7.89 2.74
N TRP A 23 1.12 7.12 3.79
CA TRP A 23 2.23 6.19 3.90
C TRP A 23 1.71 4.78 4.16
N ILE A 24 2.50 3.79 3.75
CA ILE A 24 2.22 2.37 3.94
C ILE A 24 3.41 1.71 4.63
N SER A 25 3.13 0.80 5.57
CA SER A 25 4.13 -0.17 6.02
C SER A 25 3.53 -1.57 6.09
N ILE A 26 4.39 -2.57 6.03
CA ILE A 26 4.02 -3.98 6.02
C ILE A 26 4.64 -4.64 7.24
N GLU A 27 3.78 -5.28 8.05
CA GLU A 27 4.19 -6.12 9.17
C GLU A 27 4.14 -7.58 8.72
N THR A 28 5.29 -8.26 8.77
CA THR A 28 5.43 -9.68 8.42
C THR A 28 6.61 -10.29 9.18
N PRO A 29 6.45 -11.48 9.77
CA PRO A 29 5.20 -12.19 9.96
C PRO A 29 4.23 -11.42 10.86
N ALA A 30 2.92 -11.70 10.72
CA ALA A 30 1.93 -11.20 11.66
C ALA A 30 2.17 -11.79 13.06
N ASN A 31 1.90 -11.01 14.10
CA ASN A 31 2.08 -11.47 15.47
C ASN A 31 1.12 -12.65 15.80
N PRO A 32 1.62 -13.87 16.06
CA PRO A 32 0.77 -15.04 16.30
C PRO A 32 -0.02 -14.96 17.62
N TYR A 33 0.38 -14.09 18.54
CA TYR A 33 -0.28 -13.88 19.82
C TYR A 33 -1.41 -12.84 19.76
N ASP A 34 -1.50 -12.07 18.67
CA ASP A 34 -2.62 -11.18 18.42
C ASP A 34 -3.78 -11.96 17.81
N SER A 35 -4.83 -12.22 18.60
CA SER A 35 -5.99 -12.99 18.14
C SER A 35 -6.73 -12.33 16.96
N GLY A 36 -6.64 -11.02 16.80
CA GLY A 36 -7.26 -10.27 15.71
C GLY A 36 -6.54 -10.41 14.37
N SER A 37 -5.27 -10.81 14.38
CA SER A 37 -4.42 -10.93 13.19
C SER A 37 -3.71 -12.27 13.03
N ARG A 38 -3.99 -13.24 13.92
CA ARG A 38 -3.32 -14.56 13.96
C ARG A 38 -3.25 -15.29 12.62
N ASP A 39 -4.32 -15.23 11.82
CA ASP A 39 -4.42 -15.93 10.55
C ASP A 39 -4.00 -15.03 9.35
N ALA A 40 -3.45 -13.86 9.63
CA ALA A 40 -2.99 -12.98 8.57
C ALA A 40 -1.65 -13.48 8.01
N TYR A 41 -1.53 -13.47 6.69
CA TYR A 41 -0.27 -13.67 6.00
C TYR A 41 0.68 -12.47 6.23
N LEU A 42 0.10 -11.28 6.21
CA LEU A 42 0.75 -10.02 6.57
C LEU A 42 -0.28 -8.99 7.03
N LEU A 43 0.19 -7.91 7.64
CA LEU A 43 -0.63 -6.76 7.98
C LEU A 43 -0.15 -5.52 7.21
N VAL A 44 -1.12 -4.74 6.76
CA VAL A 44 -0.90 -3.45 6.10
C VAL A 44 -1.25 -2.34 7.08
N HIS A 45 -0.31 -1.44 7.30
CA HIS A 45 -0.52 -0.25 8.12
C HIS A 45 -0.61 0.98 7.24
N ALA A 46 -1.69 1.73 7.39
CA ALA A 46 -1.95 2.99 6.72
C ALA A 46 -1.68 4.17 7.67
N PHE A 47 -0.88 5.14 7.21
CA PHE A 47 -0.52 6.32 8.00
C PHE A 47 -0.72 7.60 7.21
N HIS A 48 -0.97 8.68 7.96
CA HIS A 48 -0.90 10.04 7.48
C HIS A 48 -0.23 10.91 8.54
N HIS A 49 0.87 11.58 8.18
CA HIS A 49 1.71 12.34 9.12
C HIS A 49 2.13 11.53 10.38
N GLY A 50 2.44 10.24 10.20
CA GLY A 50 2.84 9.35 11.30
C GLY A 50 1.68 8.85 12.18
N THR A 51 0.45 9.28 11.93
CA THR A 51 -0.74 8.84 12.64
C THR A 51 -1.45 7.72 11.86
N PRO A 52 -1.86 6.60 12.51
CA PRO A 52 -2.67 5.57 11.87
C PRO A 52 -4.00 6.13 11.38
N VAL A 53 -4.40 5.79 10.15
CA VAL A 53 -5.64 6.28 9.51
C VAL A 53 -6.36 5.17 8.76
N ASN A 54 -7.69 5.22 8.73
CA ASN A 54 -8.52 4.23 8.05
C ASN A 54 -8.71 4.58 6.56
N PHE A 55 -7.60 4.76 5.84
CA PHE A 55 -7.65 4.95 4.39
C PHE A 55 -7.93 3.62 3.67
N PRO A 56 -8.58 3.65 2.49
CA PRO A 56 -8.80 2.46 1.69
C PRO A 56 -7.49 1.74 1.35
N VAL A 57 -7.50 0.42 1.49
CA VAL A 57 -6.41 -0.47 1.09
C VAL A 57 -6.92 -1.35 -0.04
N SER A 58 -6.16 -1.43 -1.12
CA SER A 58 -6.42 -2.30 -2.27
C SER A 58 -5.11 -2.91 -2.78
N GLY A 59 -5.21 -3.94 -3.60
CA GLY A 59 -4.01 -4.54 -4.18
C GLY A 59 -4.31 -5.74 -5.05
N THR A 60 -3.24 -6.22 -5.69
CA THR A 60 -3.26 -7.44 -6.50
C THR A 60 -2.09 -8.34 -6.15
N ALA A 61 -2.29 -9.64 -6.31
CA ALA A 61 -1.20 -10.61 -6.43
C ALA A 61 -0.97 -10.88 -7.91
N GLU A 62 0.25 -10.57 -8.35
CA GLU A 62 0.71 -10.73 -9.72
C GLU A 62 1.61 -11.95 -9.80
N GLY A 63 1.33 -12.90 -10.68
CA GLY A 63 2.05 -14.17 -10.68
C GLY A 63 2.30 -14.77 -12.06
N ILE A 64 3.27 -15.71 -12.09
CA ILE A 64 3.49 -16.65 -13.20
C ILE A 64 3.35 -18.06 -12.64
N VAL A 65 2.31 -18.76 -13.09
CA VAL A 65 1.99 -20.12 -12.66
C VAL A 65 2.01 -21.03 -13.87
N LYS A 66 2.90 -22.03 -13.88
CA LYS A 66 3.09 -22.97 -15.00
C LYS A 66 3.30 -22.26 -16.35
N GLY A 67 3.99 -21.11 -16.32
CA GLY A 67 4.27 -20.29 -17.51
C GLY A 67 3.18 -19.24 -17.82
N ASP A 68 1.99 -19.37 -17.27
CA ASP A 68 0.88 -18.45 -17.51
C ASP A 68 0.88 -17.27 -16.55
N ARG A 69 0.57 -16.08 -17.06
CA ARG A 69 0.33 -14.88 -16.27
C ARG A 69 -0.98 -14.98 -15.51
N ARG A 70 -0.94 -14.66 -14.22
CA ARG A 70 -2.10 -14.64 -13.32
C ARG A 70 -2.13 -13.34 -12.53
N THR A 71 -3.34 -12.82 -12.33
CA THR A 71 -3.62 -11.69 -11.46
C THR A 71 -4.79 -12.05 -10.55
N VAL A 72 -4.62 -11.83 -9.25
CA VAL A 72 -5.66 -12.05 -8.23
C VAL A 72 -5.90 -10.74 -7.50
N ALA A 73 -7.13 -10.24 -7.48
CA ALA A 73 -7.50 -9.11 -6.62
C ALA A 73 -7.41 -9.54 -5.15
N LEU A 74 -6.85 -8.67 -4.30
CA LEU A 74 -6.66 -8.95 -2.88
C LEU A 74 -7.76 -8.31 -2.05
N GLU A 75 -8.31 -9.10 -1.14
CA GLU A 75 -9.29 -8.66 -0.15
C GLU A 75 -8.61 -8.43 1.20
N PHE A 76 -8.85 -7.27 1.80
CA PHE A 76 -8.29 -6.86 3.08
C PHE A 76 -9.38 -6.77 4.12
N LYS A 77 -9.08 -7.25 5.32
CA LYS A 77 -9.99 -7.17 6.47
C LYS A 77 -9.45 -6.17 7.48
N SER A 78 -10.23 -5.15 7.82
CA SER A 78 -9.90 -4.24 8.92
C SER A 78 -9.75 -5.02 10.23
N THR A 79 -8.74 -4.66 11.01
CA THR A 79 -8.53 -5.20 12.37
C THR A 79 -9.16 -4.29 13.42
N SER A 80 -9.04 -4.65 14.71
CA SER A 80 -9.41 -3.77 15.81
C SER A 80 -8.47 -2.56 16.00
N ARG A 81 -7.27 -2.61 15.38
CA ARG A 81 -6.30 -1.51 15.42
C ARG A 81 -6.61 -0.50 14.31
N PRO A 82 -6.75 0.82 14.61
CA PRO A 82 -6.94 1.84 13.58
C PRO A 82 -5.85 1.80 12.53
N GLY A 83 -6.23 1.90 11.24
CA GLY A 83 -5.29 1.92 10.12
C GLY A 83 -4.57 0.59 9.85
N VAL A 84 -5.00 -0.53 10.45
CA VAL A 84 -4.37 -1.85 10.28
C VAL A 84 -5.33 -2.81 9.61
N TYR A 85 -4.86 -3.42 8.52
CA TYR A 85 -5.63 -4.33 7.68
C TYR A 85 -4.91 -5.66 7.54
N ALA A 86 -5.65 -6.75 7.75
CA ALA A 86 -5.13 -8.10 7.62
C ALA A 86 -5.34 -8.63 6.20
N LEU A 87 -4.28 -9.17 5.62
CA LEU A 87 -4.31 -9.92 4.37
C LEU A 87 -4.10 -11.40 4.68
N ARG A 88 -5.06 -12.24 4.30
CA ARG A 88 -4.87 -13.68 4.23
C ARG A 88 -4.33 -14.06 2.86
N LYS A 89 -3.69 -15.21 2.76
CA LYS A 89 -3.21 -15.73 1.47
C LYS A 89 -4.40 -16.03 0.54
N GLN A 90 -4.36 -15.50 -0.68
CA GLN A 90 -5.45 -15.62 -1.68
C GLN A 90 -4.93 -16.07 -3.05
N TRP A 91 -3.64 -16.32 -3.19
CA TRP A 91 -2.99 -16.83 -4.39
C TRP A 91 -2.56 -18.29 -4.18
N SER A 92 -2.26 -19.02 -5.27
CA SER A 92 -1.86 -20.42 -5.20
C SER A 92 -0.48 -20.61 -4.57
N ASP A 93 -0.22 -21.83 -4.08
CA ASP A 93 1.11 -22.24 -3.63
C ASP A 93 2.09 -22.41 -4.80
N ASP A 94 1.54 -22.71 -5.98
CA ASP A 94 2.32 -22.86 -7.22
C ASP A 94 2.71 -21.48 -7.78
N GLY A 95 3.90 -21.44 -8.41
CA GLY A 95 4.33 -20.29 -9.20
C GLY A 95 5.17 -19.27 -8.44
N VAL A 96 5.39 -18.14 -9.10
CA VAL A 96 6.15 -17.01 -8.56
C VAL A 96 5.19 -15.83 -8.42
N TRP A 97 5.17 -15.21 -7.24
CA TRP A 97 4.21 -14.15 -6.93
C TRP A 97 4.86 -12.87 -6.44
N THR A 98 4.25 -11.75 -6.78
CA THR A 98 4.52 -10.41 -6.25
C THR A 98 3.21 -9.76 -5.88
N LEU A 99 3.10 -9.23 -4.66
CA LEU A 99 1.94 -8.44 -4.27
C LEU A 99 2.23 -6.96 -4.52
N VAL A 100 1.25 -6.26 -5.07
CA VAL A 100 1.26 -4.80 -5.19
C VAL A 100 0.08 -4.29 -4.37
N ILE A 101 0.39 -3.62 -3.25
CA ILE A 101 -0.62 -3.17 -2.28
C ILE A 101 -0.54 -1.66 -2.15
N GLY A 102 -1.68 -0.98 -2.18
CA GLY A 102 -1.80 0.47 -2.08
C GLY A 102 -2.67 0.93 -0.93
N VAL A 103 -2.28 2.03 -0.30
CA VAL A 103 -3.07 2.85 0.62
C VAL A 103 -3.40 4.14 -0.09
N THR A 104 -4.67 4.48 -0.26
CA THR A 104 -5.11 5.63 -1.06
C THR A 104 -5.84 6.65 -0.20
N GLN A 105 -5.46 7.92 -0.33
CA GLN A 105 -6.13 9.07 0.27
C GLN A 105 -6.89 9.85 -0.81
N GLY A 106 -8.23 9.79 -0.78
CA GLY A 106 -9.05 10.45 -1.81
C GLY A 106 -8.84 9.83 -3.20
N ASP A 107 -8.95 10.63 -4.24
CA ASP A 107 -8.87 10.18 -5.62
C ASP A 107 -7.49 10.40 -6.23
N GLY A 108 -7.06 9.45 -7.08
CA GLY A 108 -5.88 9.56 -7.94
C GLY A 108 -4.61 8.88 -7.43
N ASP A 109 -3.75 8.54 -8.40
CA ASP A 109 -2.51 7.78 -8.17
C ASP A 109 -1.47 8.54 -7.33
N PHE A 110 -1.47 9.87 -7.39
CA PHE A 110 -0.55 10.71 -6.62
C PHE A 110 -0.81 10.69 -5.12
N ASN A 111 -2.01 10.26 -4.74
CA ASN A 111 -2.44 10.12 -3.35
C ASN A 111 -2.40 8.66 -2.87
N THR A 112 -1.60 7.82 -3.53
CA THR A 112 -1.49 6.40 -3.19
C THR A 112 -0.04 6.04 -2.84
N ALA A 113 0.17 5.55 -1.63
CA ALA A 113 1.43 4.90 -1.26
C ALA A 113 1.35 3.41 -1.58
N ARG A 114 2.36 2.85 -2.28
CA ARG A 114 2.36 1.44 -2.69
C ARG A 114 3.52 0.67 -2.08
N ALA A 115 3.25 -0.57 -1.70
CA ALA A 115 4.26 -1.56 -1.36
C ALA A 115 4.30 -2.65 -2.44
N VAL A 116 5.51 -3.06 -2.81
CA VAL A 116 5.79 -4.22 -3.67
C VAL A 116 6.42 -5.29 -2.80
N ILE A 117 5.79 -6.46 -2.75
CA ILE A 117 6.15 -7.55 -1.84
C ILE A 117 6.43 -8.79 -2.69
N GLU A 118 7.66 -9.27 -2.65
CA GLU A 118 8.04 -10.49 -3.35
C GLU A 118 7.83 -11.70 -2.46
N ILE A 119 7.20 -12.74 -3.00
CA ILE A 119 7.01 -14.01 -2.32
C ILE A 119 8.14 -14.95 -2.72
N GLY A 120 8.80 -15.53 -1.75
CA GLY A 120 9.86 -16.52 -1.94
C GLY A 120 9.33 -17.88 -2.40
N GLY A 121 10.23 -18.76 -2.82
CA GLY A 121 9.88 -20.13 -3.20
C GLY A 121 9.39 -21.00 -2.04
N ASP A 122 9.61 -20.57 -0.82
CA ASP A 122 9.09 -21.15 0.42
C ASP A 122 7.67 -20.64 0.79
N GLY A 123 7.12 -19.76 -0.05
CA GLY A 123 5.82 -19.15 0.17
C GLY A 123 5.81 -18.03 1.23
N GLN A 124 6.99 -17.64 1.75
CA GLN A 124 7.13 -16.54 2.71
C GLN A 124 7.45 -15.21 2.00
N VAL A 125 7.30 -14.10 2.71
CA VAL A 125 7.72 -12.79 2.22
C VAL A 125 9.25 -12.75 2.13
N ALA A 126 9.79 -12.63 0.92
CA ALA A 126 11.23 -12.55 0.66
C ALA A 126 11.73 -11.10 0.68
N SER A 127 10.93 -10.15 0.20
CA SER A 127 11.28 -8.73 0.24
C SER A 127 10.05 -7.85 0.30
N VAL A 128 10.21 -6.68 0.93
CA VAL A 128 9.21 -5.60 0.93
C VAL A 128 9.90 -4.32 0.48
N ARG A 129 9.33 -3.65 -0.51
CA ARG A 129 9.81 -2.37 -1.02
C ARG A 129 8.65 -1.38 -1.13
N VAL A 130 8.84 -0.20 -0.56
CA VAL A 130 7.94 0.95 -0.74
C VAL A 130 8.67 1.97 -1.62
N PRO A 131 8.33 2.07 -2.91
CA PRO A 131 8.97 3.03 -3.81
C PRO A 131 8.74 4.46 -3.34
N THR A 132 9.81 5.25 -3.36
CA THR A 132 9.77 6.67 -2.97
C THR A 132 10.64 7.50 -3.88
N ARG A 133 10.29 8.78 -4.04
CA ARG A 133 11.07 9.79 -4.75
C ARG A 133 11.21 11.05 -3.91
N MET A 134 12.15 11.90 -4.26
CA MET A 134 12.25 13.24 -3.68
C MET A 134 11.38 14.22 -4.46
N ALA A 135 10.58 15.00 -3.76
CA ALA A 135 9.77 16.08 -4.32
C ALA A 135 9.79 17.27 -3.33
N ASN A 136 10.20 18.44 -3.81
CA ASN A 136 10.28 19.67 -3.01
C ASN A 136 11.07 19.50 -1.69
N GLY A 137 12.16 18.72 -1.73
CA GLY A 137 12.99 18.45 -0.55
C GLY A 137 12.44 17.37 0.40
N TYR A 138 11.29 16.78 0.11
CA TYR A 138 10.65 15.75 0.93
C TYR A 138 10.64 14.40 0.21
N ARG A 139 10.73 13.32 0.99
CA ARG A 139 10.51 11.97 0.48
C ARG A 139 9.02 11.71 0.39
N VAL A 140 8.54 11.38 -0.81
CA VAL A 140 7.13 11.05 -1.08
C VAL A 140 7.02 9.69 -1.74
N PRO A 141 5.87 9.00 -1.64
CA PRO A 141 5.62 7.77 -2.38
C PRO A 141 5.80 7.97 -3.89
N ASP A 142 6.29 6.93 -4.55
CA ASP A 142 6.46 6.89 -6.00
C ASP A 142 5.55 5.84 -6.64
N VAL A 143 5.35 5.97 -7.94
CA VAL A 143 4.51 5.07 -8.71
C VAL A 143 5.20 3.71 -8.87
N VAL A 144 4.46 2.62 -8.72
CA VAL A 144 4.92 1.28 -9.09
C VAL A 144 4.71 1.09 -10.59
N LYS A 145 5.79 0.88 -11.34
CA LYS A 145 5.71 0.53 -12.75
C LYS A 145 5.46 -0.96 -12.88
N MET A 146 4.33 -1.34 -13.49
CA MET A 146 4.00 -2.75 -13.68
C MET A 146 5.03 -3.49 -14.55
N ALA A 147 5.73 -2.78 -15.45
CA ALA A 147 6.86 -3.34 -16.21
C ALA A 147 7.99 -3.87 -15.30
N ASP A 148 8.27 -3.17 -14.19
CA ASP A 148 9.30 -3.60 -13.24
C ASP A 148 8.83 -4.84 -12.44
N VAL A 149 7.55 -4.92 -12.10
CA VAL A 149 6.93 -6.11 -11.48
C VAL A 149 7.04 -7.31 -12.41
N GLU A 150 6.71 -7.13 -13.69
CA GLU A 150 6.82 -8.16 -14.73
C GLU A 150 8.27 -8.65 -14.92
N ALA A 151 9.22 -7.74 -15.00
CA ALA A 151 10.64 -8.08 -15.12
C ALA A 151 11.11 -8.90 -13.90
N GLY A 152 10.72 -8.50 -12.69
CA GLY A 152 11.02 -9.21 -11.46
C GLY A 152 10.42 -10.63 -11.41
N LEU A 153 9.16 -10.79 -11.85
CA LEU A 153 8.49 -12.08 -11.94
C LEU A 153 9.21 -13.03 -12.90
N ARG A 154 9.55 -12.57 -14.12
CA ARG A 154 10.26 -13.36 -15.12
C ARG A 154 11.65 -13.79 -14.64
N ALA A 155 12.40 -12.88 -14.02
CA ALA A 155 13.73 -13.16 -13.49
C ALA A 155 13.69 -14.24 -12.38
N ARG A 156 12.65 -14.27 -11.55
CA ARG A 156 12.46 -15.28 -10.51
C ARG A 156 11.90 -16.59 -11.09
N GLY A 157 10.96 -16.53 -12.04
CA GLY A 157 10.41 -17.70 -12.73
C GLY A 157 11.48 -18.50 -13.48
N GLY A 158 12.39 -17.84 -14.17
CA GLY A 158 13.50 -18.49 -14.86
C GLY A 158 14.46 -19.23 -13.91
N ARG A 159 14.67 -18.73 -12.69
CA ARG A 159 15.49 -19.41 -11.66
C ARG A 159 14.83 -20.65 -11.05
N VAL A 160 13.51 -20.69 -10.99
CA VAL A 160 12.76 -21.86 -10.49
C VAL A 160 12.77 -22.98 -11.53
N ALA A 161 12.68 -22.66 -12.82
CA ALA A 161 12.69 -23.64 -13.90
C ALA A 161 14.08 -24.27 -14.15
N SER A 162 15.17 -23.70 -13.61
CA SER A 162 16.54 -24.17 -13.78
C SER A 162 17.08 -25.00 -12.60
N ARG A 163 16.26 -25.33 -11.63
CA ARG A 163 16.53 -26.22 -10.49
C ARG A 163 15.77 -27.52 -10.60
#